data_3f25cce69c259e8f47e431761a664c53
#
_entry.id   3f25cce69c259e8f47e431761a664c53
#
_cell.length_a   1.000
_cell.length_b   1.000
_cell.length_c   1.000
_cell.angle_alpha   90.00
_cell.angle_beta   90.00
_cell.angle_gamma   90.00
#
_symmetry.space_group_name_H-M   'P 1'
#
loop_
_entity.id
_entity.type
_entity.pdbx_description
1 polymer ?
#
loop_
_entity_poly.entity_id
_entity_poly.type
_entity_poly.pdbx_seq_one_letter_code
_entity_poly.pdbx_strand_id
1 'polypeptide(L)'
;MQSKTKELDPILEVNNLFASIENLPILKGVTISVNPGEIHAIMGRNGCGKSTLSKIIAGHPSYKITKGEIKFTGNDIQSLEPEERAQSGIFLGFQYPIEIPGVSNLEFLRVATNARRKFLNKEELDTFDFEELVKEKLDLVKMDSAFLSRSIN
;
A
#
# COMPACT_ATOMS: atom_id res chain seq x y z
N MET A 1 37.69 -2.79 -16.37
CA MET A 1 36.89 -3.24 -15.19
C MET A 1 35.48 -2.73 -15.38
N GLN A 2 34.57 -3.58 -15.86
CA GLN A 2 33.13 -3.24 -15.96
C GLN A 2 32.56 -3.37 -14.57
N SER A 3 32.09 -2.27 -13.99
CA SER A 3 31.31 -2.27 -12.76
C SER A 3 29.99 -3.02 -13.06
N LYS A 4 29.83 -4.23 -12.54
CA LYS A 4 28.52 -4.89 -12.45
C LYS A 4 27.64 -3.98 -11.59
N THR A 5 26.76 -3.22 -12.21
CA THR A 5 25.62 -2.61 -11.53
C THR A 5 24.88 -3.76 -10.85
N LYS A 6 24.85 -3.75 -9.51
CA LYS A 6 24.07 -4.71 -8.74
C LYS A 6 22.60 -4.43 -9.12
N GLU A 7 22.00 -5.32 -9.92
CA GLU A 7 20.57 -5.26 -10.15
C GLU A 7 19.90 -5.32 -8.79
N LEU A 8 19.16 -4.29 -8.45
CA LEU A 8 18.36 -4.25 -7.23
C LEU A 8 17.15 -5.16 -7.48
N ASP A 9 16.88 -6.06 -6.55
CA ASP A 9 15.70 -6.90 -6.62
C ASP A 9 14.42 -6.01 -6.61
N PRO A 10 13.43 -6.30 -7.45
CA PRO A 10 12.20 -5.54 -7.50
C PRO A 10 11.49 -5.48 -6.15
N ILE A 11 10.94 -4.30 -5.81
CA ILE A 11 10.11 -4.16 -4.62
C ILE A 11 8.71 -4.74 -4.83
N LEU A 12 8.19 -4.64 -6.06
CA LEU A 12 6.91 -5.22 -6.45
C LEU A 12 7.05 -5.94 -7.78
N GLU A 13 6.61 -7.19 -7.83
CA GLU A 13 6.53 -7.98 -9.04
C GLU A 13 5.10 -8.48 -9.23
N VAL A 14 4.56 -8.27 -10.41
CA VAL A 14 3.28 -8.80 -10.86
C VAL A 14 3.55 -9.58 -12.13
N ASN A 15 3.34 -10.88 -12.11
CA ASN A 15 3.66 -11.77 -13.22
C ASN A 15 2.41 -12.42 -13.79
N ASN A 16 2.09 -12.11 -15.07
CA ASN A 16 1.02 -12.71 -15.86
C ASN A 16 -0.30 -12.79 -15.06
N LEU A 17 -0.68 -11.68 -14.42
CA LEU A 17 -1.79 -11.61 -13.48
C LEU A 17 -3.14 -11.57 -14.20
N PHE A 18 -4.00 -12.54 -13.90
CA PHE A 18 -5.41 -12.57 -14.28
C PHE A 18 -6.28 -12.46 -13.05
N ALA A 19 -7.32 -11.64 -13.13
CA ALA A 19 -8.24 -11.48 -12.02
C ALA A 19 -9.67 -11.20 -12.51
N SER A 20 -10.63 -11.59 -11.66
CA SER A 20 -12.06 -11.43 -11.91
C SER A 20 -12.77 -10.80 -10.72
N ILE A 21 -13.95 -10.22 -10.99
CA ILE A 21 -14.97 -9.89 -10.00
C ILE A 21 -16.25 -10.63 -10.38
N GLU A 22 -16.91 -11.31 -9.44
CA GLU A 22 -18.15 -12.05 -9.71
C GLU A 22 -18.10 -12.92 -10.99
N ASN A 23 -16.97 -13.58 -11.23
CA ASN A 23 -16.66 -14.36 -12.45
C ASN A 23 -16.46 -13.56 -13.75
N LEU A 24 -16.54 -12.23 -13.74
CA LEU A 24 -16.23 -11.38 -14.87
C LEU A 24 -14.72 -11.10 -14.93
N PRO A 25 -13.99 -11.54 -15.98
CA PRO A 25 -12.55 -11.29 -16.12
C PRO A 25 -12.27 -9.81 -16.34
N ILE A 26 -11.40 -9.22 -15.49
CA ILE A 26 -11.03 -7.80 -15.58
C ILE A 26 -9.56 -7.66 -15.97
N LEU A 27 -8.64 -8.36 -15.28
CA LEU A 27 -7.24 -8.38 -15.67
C LEU A 27 -6.94 -9.62 -16.51
N LYS A 28 -6.16 -9.43 -17.58
CA LYS A 28 -5.93 -10.45 -18.62
C LYS A 28 -4.43 -10.60 -18.93
N GLY A 29 -3.63 -10.95 -17.91
CA GLY A 29 -2.20 -11.22 -18.06
C GLY A 29 -1.33 -9.96 -17.87
N VAL A 30 -1.55 -9.20 -16.79
CA VAL A 30 -0.74 -8.03 -16.47
C VAL A 30 0.61 -8.46 -15.92
N THR A 31 1.69 -7.85 -16.44
CA THR A 31 3.05 -8.04 -15.93
C THR A 31 3.70 -6.68 -15.69
N ILE A 32 4.15 -6.44 -14.46
CA ILE A 32 4.80 -5.19 -14.03
C ILE A 32 5.89 -5.57 -13.04
N SER A 33 7.04 -4.91 -13.16
CA SER A 33 8.13 -4.97 -12.19
C SER A 33 8.51 -3.55 -11.80
N VAL A 34 8.59 -3.28 -10.50
CA VAL A 34 8.92 -1.96 -9.95
C VAL A 34 10.11 -2.11 -9.02
N ASN A 35 11.20 -1.40 -9.30
CA ASN A 35 12.39 -1.38 -8.45
C ASN A 35 12.28 -0.32 -7.35
N PRO A 36 13.08 -0.43 -6.27
CA PRO A 36 13.15 0.61 -5.25
C PRO A 36 13.49 1.98 -5.85
N GLY A 37 12.72 3.01 -5.46
CA GLY A 37 12.92 4.39 -5.92
C GLY A 37 12.31 4.71 -7.29
N GLU A 38 11.71 3.76 -7.99
CA GLU A 38 11.02 4.01 -9.26
C GLU A 38 9.60 4.52 -9.07
N ILE A 39 9.14 5.31 -10.03
CA ILE A 39 7.74 5.77 -10.15
C ILE A 39 7.16 5.21 -11.44
N HIS A 40 6.13 4.39 -11.34
CA HIS A 40 5.43 3.83 -12.47
C HIS A 40 4.05 4.47 -12.64
N ALA A 41 3.81 5.13 -13.76
CA ALA A 41 2.50 5.68 -14.13
C ALA A 41 1.73 4.69 -15.01
N ILE A 42 0.60 4.20 -14.50
CA ILE A 42 -0.28 3.29 -15.25
C ILE A 42 -1.35 4.12 -15.97
N MET A 43 -1.26 4.15 -17.29
CA MET A 43 -2.17 4.92 -18.14
C MET A 43 -3.04 4.00 -19.01
N GLY A 44 -4.18 4.52 -19.46
CA GLY A 44 -5.10 3.79 -20.32
C GLY A 44 -6.52 4.34 -20.23
N ARG A 45 -7.41 3.87 -21.12
CA ARG A 45 -8.81 4.27 -21.19
C ARG A 45 -9.55 3.95 -19.89
N ASN A 46 -10.67 4.64 -19.65
CA ASN A 46 -11.54 4.31 -18.52
C ASN A 46 -12.09 2.87 -18.68
N GLY A 47 -12.16 2.14 -17.56
CA GLY A 47 -12.59 0.74 -17.55
C GLY A 47 -11.53 -0.30 -17.93
N CYS A 48 -10.27 0.09 -18.26
CA CYS A 48 -9.24 -0.89 -18.64
C CYS A 48 -8.56 -1.62 -17.45
N GLY A 49 -9.02 -1.40 -16.21
CA GLY A 49 -8.52 -2.16 -15.05
C GLY A 49 -7.44 -1.46 -14.22
N LYS A 50 -7.09 -0.18 -14.45
CA LYS A 50 -6.05 0.54 -13.68
C LYS A 50 -6.29 0.51 -12.17
N SER A 51 -7.46 1.00 -11.75
CA SER A 51 -7.85 1.01 -10.32
C SER A 51 -8.09 -0.40 -9.77
N THR A 52 -8.45 -1.35 -10.65
CA THR A 52 -8.60 -2.75 -10.27
C THR A 52 -7.26 -3.36 -9.91
N LEU A 53 -6.21 -3.08 -10.68
CA LEU A 53 -4.88 -3.59 -10.38
C LEU A 53 -4.38 -3.12 -9.01
N SER A 54 -4.51 -1.82 -8.69
CA SER A 54 -4.09 -1.31 -7.38
C SER A 54 -4.89 -1.92 -6.23
N LYS A 55 -6.21 -2.11 -6.41
CA LYS A 55 -7.06 -2.78 -5.41
C LYS A 55 -6.68 -4.24 -5.20
N ILE A 56 -6.34 -4.98 -6.27
CA ILE A 56 -5.90 -6.37 -6.18
C ILE A 56 -4.55 -6.46 -5.46
N ILE A 57 -3.60 -5.59 -5.77
CA ILE A 57 -2.31 -5.53 -5.07
C ILE A 57 -2.52 -5.24 -3.57
N ALA A 58 -3.46 -4.37 -3.23
CA ALA A 58 -3.82 -4.07 -1.85
C ALA A 58 -4.66 -5.17 -1.15
N GLY A 59 -5.08 -6.22 -1.87
CA GLY A 59 -5.83 -7.36 -1.28
C GLY A 59 -7.33 -7.15 -1.16
N HIS A 60 -7.92 -6.26 -1.95
CA HIS A 60 -9.37 -5.98 -1.85
C HIS A 60 -10.22 -7.25 -2.09
N PRO A 61 -11.10 -7.65 -1.15
CA PRO A 61 -11.76 -8.96 -1.13
C PRO A 61 -12.73 -9.24 -2.28
N SER A 62 -13.22 -8.19 -2.96
CA SER A 62 -14.13 -8.36 -4.10
C SER A 62 -13.46 -8.96 -5.34
N TYR A 63 -12.14 -9.03 -5.38
CA TYR A 63 -11.41 -9.51 -6.56
C TYR A 63 -10.77 -10.88 -6.28
N LYS A 64 -10.89 -11.77 -7.25
CA LYS A 64 -10.27 -13.10 -7.20
C LYS A 64 -9.16 -13.19 -8.23
N ILE A 65 -7.95 -13.46 -7.77
CA ILE A 65 -6.84 -13.83 -8.65
C ILE A 65 -7.10 -15.21 -9.20
N THR A 66 -7.10 -15.34 -10.54
CA THR A 66 -7.38 -16.60 -11.21
C THR A 66 -6.13 -17.25 -11.82
N LYS A 67 -5.09 -16.45 -12.06
CA LYS A 67 -3.78 -16.91 -12.56
C LYS A 67 -2.73 -15.81 -12.34
N GLY A 68 -1.48 -16.22 -12.28
CA GLY A 68 -0.33 -15.31 -12.13
C GLY A 68 0.11 -15.18 -10.67
N GLU A 69 1.05 -14.30 -10.42
CA GLU A 69 1.70 -14.11 -9.14
C GLU A 69 1.83 -12.62 -8.80
N ILE A 70 1.80 -12.31 -7.50
CA ILE A 70 2.16 -10.99 -6.97
C ILE A 70 3.17 -11.20 -5.86
N LYS A 71 4.37 -10.62 -6.01
CA LYS A 71 5.40 -10.61 -4.97
C LYS A 71 5.69 -9.19 -4.51
N PHE A 72 5.85 -9.03 -3.22
CA PHE A 72 6.31 -7.78 -2.61
C PHE A 72 7.56 -8.06 -1.78
N THR A 73 8.65 -7.34 -2.07
CA THR A 73 9.98 -7.59 -1.47
C THR A 73 10.39 -9.06 -1.50
N GLY A 74 10.14 -9.74 -2.63
CA GLY A 74 10.46 -11.14 -2.88
C GLY A 74 9.46 -12.16 -2.30
N ASN A 75 8.50 -11.75 -1.47
CA ASN A 75 7.52 -12.63 -0.82
C ASN A 75 6.20 -12.64 -1.59
N ASP A 76 5.60 -13.83 -1.75
CA ASP A 76 4.24 -13.94 -2.29
C ASP A 76 3.24 -13.34 -1.29
N ILE A 77 2.37 -12.46 -1.80
CA ILE A 77 1.37 -11.76 -0.99
C ILE A 77 -0.06 -12.17 -1.30
N GLN A 78 -0.30 -13.16 -2.16
CA GLN A 78 -1.65 -13.49 -2.63
C GLN A 78 -2.53 -14.05 -1.52
N SER A 79 -1.94 -14.80 -0.59
CA SER A 79 -2.64 -15.37 0.56
C SER A 79 -2.80 -14.40 1.74
N LEU A 80 -2.17 -13.23 1.68
CA LEU A 80 -2.22 -12.24 2.76
C LEU A 80 -3.51 -11.42 2.68
N GLU A 81 -4.11 -11.19 3.83
CA GLU A 81 -5.24 -10.28 3.99
C GLU A 81 -4.83 -8.81 3.77
N PRO A 82 -5.76 -7.89 3.48
CA PRO A 82 -5.44 -6.48 3.22
C PRO A 82 -4.62 -5.81 4.33
N GLU A 83 -4.93 -6.08 5.59
CA GLU A 83 -4.20 -5.56 6.74
C GLU A 83 -2.77 -6.09 6.84
N GLU A 84 -2.52 -7.34 6.50
CA GLU A 84 -1.19 -7.93 6.48
C GLU A 84 -0.33 -7.32 5.37
N ARG A 85 -0.93 -7.07 4.20
CA ARG A 85 -0.27 -6.36 3.10
C ARG A 85 0.07 -4.92 3.48
N ALA A 86 -0.85 -4.22 4.17
CA ALA A 86 -0.61 -2.87 4.67
C ALA A 86 0.52 -2.85 5.72
N GLN A 87 0.56 -3.81 6.64
CA GLN A 87 1.61 -3.97 7.64
C GLN A 87 2.97 -4.29 7.00
N SER A 88 3.00 -5.06 5.90
CA SER A 88 4.23 -5.31 5.14
C SER A 88 4.79 -4.05 4.45
N GLY A 89 3.94 -3.04 4.20
CA GLY A 89 4.33 -1.75 3.65
C GLY A 89 3.64 -1.35 2.36
N ILE A 90 2.64 -2.09 1.91
CA ILE A 90 1.83 -1.71 0.76
C ILE A 90 0.80 -0.68 1.21
N PHE A 91 0.83 0.52 0.64
CA PHE A 91 -0.12 1.58 0.93
C PHE A 91 -0.97 1.90 -0.31
N LEU A 92 -2.30 1.94 -0.13
CA LEU A 92 -3.25 2.33 -1.16
C LEU A 92 -3.89 3.67 -0.80
N GLY A 93 -3.66 4.71 -1.62
CA GLY A 93 -4.42 5.95 -1.55
C GLY A 93 -5.82 5.75 -2.14
N PHE A 94 -6.86 5.93 -1.32
CA PHE A 94 -8.24 5.79 -1.78
C PHE A 94 -8.64 6.97 -2.68
N GLN A 95 -9.42 6.69 -3.71
CA GLN A 95 -9.95 7.71 -4.61
C GLN A 95 -11.00 8.60 -3.93
N TYR A 96 -11.75 8.03 -3.00
CA TYR A 96 -12.71 8.73 -2.15
C TYR A 96 -12.33 8.51 -0.70
N PRO A 97 -12.26 9.57 0.12
CA PRO A 97 -11.99 9.44 1.54
C PRO A 97 -13.13 8.69 2.23
N ILE A 98 -12.77 7.88 3.23
CA ILE A 98 -13.72 7.16 4.07
C ILE A 98 -13.72 7.84 5.43
N GLU A 99 -14.87 8.37 5.84
CA GLU A 99 -15.03 8.94 7.17
C GLU A 99 -15.04 7.84 8.24
N ILE A 100 -14.33 8.10 9.33
CA ILE A 100 -14.42 7.29 10.56
C ILE A 100 -14.88 8.23 11.68
N PRO A 101 -16.20 8.30 11.96
CA PRO A 101 -16.74 9.22 12.92
C PRO A 101 -16.12 9.06 14.31
N GLY A 102 -15.70 10.17 14.91
CA GLY A 102 -15.14 10.19 16.26
C GLY A 102 -13.67 9.79 16.37
N VAL A 103 -12.99 9.49 15.25
CA VAL A 103 -11.57 9.15 15.22
C VAL A 103 -10.79 10.33 14.63
N SER A 104 -9.82 10.87 15.39
CA SER A 104 -8.91 11.90 14.88
C SER A 104 -7.83 11.32 13.96
N ASN A 105 -7.28 12.17 13.09
CA ASN A 105 -6.15 11.76 12.24
C ASN A 105 -4.95 11.30 13.09
N LEU A 106 -4.68 11.95 14.23
CA LEU A 106 -3.62 11.55 15.14
C LEU A 106 -3.80 10.10 15.63
N GLU A 107 -4.99 9.79 16.15
CA GLU A 107 -5.26 8.47 16.70
C GLU A 107 -5.23 7.38 15.63
N PHE A 108 -5.82 7.65 14.47
CA PHE A 108 -5.77 6.72 13.35
C PHE A 108 -4.33 6.41 12.91
N LEU A 109 -3.52 7.45 12.72
CA LEU A 109 -2.12 7.30 12.30
C LEU A 109 -1.30 6.56 13.38
N ARG A 110 -1.57 6.82 14.66
CA ARG A 110 -0.92 6.14 15.79
C ARG A 110 -1.22 4.65 15.78
N VAL A 111 -2.50 4.28 15.68
CA VAL A 111 -2.94 2.88 15.62
C VAL A 111 -2.33 2.16 14.43
N ALA A 112 -2.38 2.77 13.24
CA ALA A 112 -1.80 2.19 12.02
C ALA A 112 -0.28 2.03 12.12
N THR A 113 0.41 3.02 12.69
CA THR A 113 1.87 2.96 12.91
C THR A 113 2.23 1.84 13.88
N ASN A 114 1.51 1.72 14.99
CA ASN A 114 1.76 0.70 16.00
C ASN A 114 1.44 -0.70 15.49
N ALA A 115 0.39 -0.88 14.69
CA ALA A 115 0.12 -2.15 14.02
C ALA A 115 1.29 -2.60 13.13
N ARG A 116 1.87 -1.67 12.36
CA ARG A 116 3.06 -1.97 11.55
C ARG A 116 4.31 -2.22 12.42
N ARG A 117 4.52 -1.44 13.48
CA ARG A 117 5.65 -1.65 14.41
C ARG A 117 5.60 -3.03 15.04
N LYS A 118 4.42 -3.45 15.49
CA LYS A 118 4.18 -4.80 16.03
C LYS A 118 4.49 -5.89 15.01
N PHE A 119 4.05 -5.73 13.78
CA PHE A 119 4.38 -6.65 12.67
C PHE A 119 5.90 -6.77 12.46
N LEU A 120 6.64 -5.67 12.64
CA LEU A 120 8.10 -5.62 12.52
C LEU A 120 8.83 -5.99 13.84
N ASN A 121 8.14 -6.54 14.83
CA ASN A 121 8.67 -6.85 16.17
C ASN A 121 9.33 -5.63 16.86
N LYS A 122 8.77 -4.45 16.69
CA LYS A 122 9.19 -3.21 17.36
C LYS A 122 8.20 -2.85 18.45
N GLU A 123 8.68 -2.21 19.52
CA GLU A 123 7.81 -1.68 20.59
C GLU A 123 6.82 -0.64 20.05
N GLU A 124 5.63 -0.64 20.62
CA GLU A 124 4.61 0.37 20.29
C GLU A 124 5.05 1.74 20.82
N LEU A 125 4.68 2.80 20.10
CA LEU A 125 4.87 4.17 20.55
C LEU A 125 3.68 4.58 21.41
N ASP A 126 3.96 5.22 22.53
CA ASP A 126 2.93 5.90 23.30
C ASP A 126 2.43 7.16 22.57
N THR A 127 1.49 7.86 23.15
CA THR A 127 0.89 9.05 22.51
C THR A 127 1.91 10.18 22.35
N PHE A 128 2.79 10.35 23.31
CA PHE A 128 3.77 11.44 23.29
C PHE A 128 4.86 11.21 22.24
N ASP A 129 5.48 10.05 22.27
CA ASP A 129 6.51 9.64 21.28
C ASP A 129 5.96 9.66 19.86
N PHE A 130 4.68 9.25 19.70
CA PHE A 130 4.04 9.31 18.39
C PHE A 130 3.78 10.74 17.92
N GLU A 131 3.37 11.66 18.82
CA GLU A 131 3.18 13.06 18.46
C GLU A 131 4.47 13.71 17.99
N GLU A 132 5.60 13.44 18.62
CA GLU A 132 6.90 13.93 18.16
C GLU A 132 7.24 13.40 16.78
N LEU A 133 7.10 12.09 16.58
CA LEU A 133 7.36 11.46 15.29
C LEU A 133 6.49 12.03 14.17
N VAL A 134 5.18 12.19 14.41
CA VAL A 134 4.28 12.65 13.36
C VAL A 134 4.48 14.12 13.03
N LYS A 135 4.83 14.98 14.01
CA LYS A 135 5.20 16.38 13.75
C LYS A 135 6.41 16.49 12.83
N GLU A 136 7.46 15.74 13.09
CA GLU A 136 8.63 15.67 12.18
C GLU A 136 8.22 15.29 10.74
N LYS A 137 7.30 14.33 10.59
CA LYS A 137 6.84 13.92 9.25
C LYS A 137 5.92 14.93 8.57
N LEU A 138 5.11 15.66 9.35
CA LEU A 138 4.30 16.77 8.82
C LEU A 138 5.16 17.89 8.26
N ASP A 139 6.26 18.23 8.95
CA ASP A 139 7.20 19.25 8.48
C ASP A 139 7.82 18.88 7.13
N LEU A 140 8.17 17.59 6.92
CA LEU A 140 8.71 17.10 5.65
C LEU A 140 7.73 17.28 4.49
N VAL A 141 6.44 17.11 4.74
CA VAL A 141 5.38 17.26 3.72
C VAL A 141 4.73 18.65 3.74
N LYS A 142 5.22 19.56 4.58
CA LYS A 142 4.72 20.94 4.77
C LYS A 142 3.22 20.99 5.10
N MET A 143 2.76 20.07 5.95
CA MET A 143 1.39 20.05 6.45
C MET A 143 1.30 20.69 7.84
N ASP A 144 0.22 21.44 8.07
CA ASP A 144 -0.07 22.04 9.37
C ASP A 144 -0.47 20.95 10.39
N SER A 145 0.10 21.03 11.60
CA SER A 145 -0.22 20.13 12.72
C SER A 145 -1.70 20.18 13.15
N ALA A 146 -2.43 21.27 12.84
CA ALA A 146 -3.87 21.36 13.05
C ALA A 146 -4.67 20.24 12.34
N PHE A 147 -4.11 19.60 11.31
CA PHE A 147 -4.72 18.45 10.68
C PHE A 147 -4.82 17.21 11.60
N LEU A 148 -3.95 17.10 12.59
CA LEU A 148 -3.93 15.95 13.51
C LEU A 148 -5.18 15.86 14.39
N SER A 149 -5.75 16.99 14.80
CA SER A 149 -6.94 17.06 15.63
C SER A 149 -8.26 16.89 14.86
N ARG A 150 -8.22 16.98 13.53
CA ARG A 150 -9.42 16.78 12.70
C ARG A 150 -9.82 15.32 12.64
N SER A 151 -11.14 15.08 12.49
CA SER A 151 -11.63 13.75 12.17
C SER A 151 -11.13 13.29 10.80
N ILE A 152 -11.01 11.98 10.63
CA ILE A 152 -10.73 11.38 9.33
C ILE A 152 -11.95 11.57 8.44
N ASN A 153 -11.74 12.23 7.30
CA ASN A 153 -12.71 12.39 6.23
C ASN A 153 -12.02 12.64 4.88
#